data_3c12f225fa55a34f5d80c31ba37dd944
#
_entry.id   3c12f225fa55a34f5d80c31ba37dd944
#
_cell.length_a   1.000
_cell.length_b   1.000
_cell.length_c   1.000
_cell.angle_alpha   90.00
_cell.angle_beta   90.00
_cell.angle_gamma   90.00
#
_symmetry.space_group_name_H-M   'P 1'
#
loop_
_entity.id
_entity.type
_entity.pdbx_description
1 polymer ?
#
loop_
_entity_poly.entity_id
_entity_poly.type
_entity_poly.pdbx_seq_one_letter_code
_entity_poly.pdbx_strand_id
1 'polypeptide(L)'
;MQTSEKVFSVLQYFISTHGARKGLADTALKTANSGYLTRRLCDVSMDSVITEEDCGTEDSIEMNAIIDGGEIIQDLTDRILGRVIAEPILDNEGNELFPKDTLIDEDALLKIEPLNLSTLKVRSPMTCESSFGVCAKCYGRDLARGHLVHRGEAVGVVAAQSIGEPGTQLTMRTFHIGGAASSSSEDDSIISRNDGAVIFSDDIKSVKNKDKLEVVISRNSTLSISDNQGKIVEQYKIPYGSTLLVANNAKVELGQKIATWDPYTRPI
;
A
#
# COMPACT_ATOMS: atom_id res chain seq x y z
N MET A 1 0.48 7.13 -44.89
CA MET A 1 0.07 6.26 -43.81
C MET A 1 -0.69 5.08 -44.37
N GLN A 2 -0.04 3.94 -44.58
CA GLN A 2 -0.69 2.70 -45.04
C GLN A 2 -1.02 1.88 -43.79
N THR A 3 -2.28 1.86 -43.39
CA THR A 3 -2.83 0.91 -42.44
C THR A 3 -2.88 -0.46 -43.11
N SER A 4 -1.90 -1.32 -42.83
CA SER A 4 -1.98 -2.72 -43.26
C SER A 4 -3.04 -3.39 -42.38
N GLU A 5 -4.24 -3.57 -42.93
CA GLU A 5 -5.25 -4.48 -42.37
C GLU A 5 -4.66 -5.90 -42.45
N LYS A 6 -4.10 -6.37 -41.32
CA LYS A 6 -3.76 -7.78 -41.19
C LYS A 6 -5.07 -8.55 -41.05
N VAL A 7 -5.52 -9.16 -42.14
CA VAL A 7 -6.64 -10.11 -42.11
C VAL A 7 -6.21 -11.31 -41.29
N PHE A 8 -6.94 -11.58 -40.17
CA PHE A 8 -6.72 -12.75 -39.35
C PHE A 8 -6.97 -14.02 -40.17
N SER A 9 -6.07 -15.00 -40.02
CA SER A 9 -6.34 -16.35 -40.55
C SER A 9 -7.54 -16.96 -39.82
N VAL A 10 -8.24 -17.91 -40.46
CA VAL A 10 -9.40 -18.60 -39.85
C VAL A 10 -9.03 -19.22 -38.49
N LEU A 11 -7.84 -19.78 -38.36
CA LEU A 11 -7.35 -20.36 -37.10
C LEU A 11 -7.14 -19.30 -36.01
N GLN A 12 -6.56 -18.14 -36.36
CA GLN A 12 -6.38 -17.02 -35.43
C GLN A 12 -7.72 -16.45 -34.97
N TYR A 13 -8.70 -16.36 -35.83
CA TYR A 13 -10.07 -15.95 -35.48
C TYR A 13 -10.70 -16.94 -34.51
N PHE A 14 -10.58 -18.25 -34.77
CA PHE A 14 -11.10 -19.29 -33.88
C PHE A 14 -10.47 -19.22 -32.48
N ILE A 15 -9.15 -19.10 -32.39
CA ILE A 15 -8.43 -18.98 -31.11
C ILE A 15 -8.87 -17.69 -30.37
N SER A 16 -8.99 -16.57 -31.07
CA SER A 16 -9.46 -15.30 -30.51
C SER A 16 -10.89 -15.43 -29.94
N THR A 17 -11.78 -16.11 -30.67
CA THR A 17 -13.16 -16.34 -30.23
C THR A 17 -13.20 -17.22 -28.97
N HIS A 18 -12.33 -18.24 -28.88
CA HIS A 18 -12.24 -19.09 -27.69
C HIS A 18 -11.77 -18.29 -26.46
N GLY A 19 -10.76 -17.44 -26.63
CA GLY A 19 -10.29 -16.52 -25.57
C GLY A 19 -11.37 -15.53 -25.13
N ALA A 20 -12.11 -14.96 -26.08
CA ALA A 20 -13.21 -14.05 -25.78
C ALA A 20 -14.33 -14.72 -24.99
N ARG A 21 -14.73 -15.97 -25.38
CA ARG A 21 -15.75 -16.74 -24.64
C ARG A 21 -15.30 -17.06 -23.20
N LYS A 22 -14.04 -17.47 -23.01
CA LYS A 22 -13.50 -17.72 -21.68
C LYS A 22 -13.50 -16.44 -20.83
N GLY A 23 -13.10 -15.31 -21.40
CA GLY A 23 -13.12 -14.01 -20.72
C GLY A 23 -14.52 -13.57 -20.29
N LEU A 24 -15.55 -13.80 -21.13
CA LEU A 24 -16.96 -13.54 -20.77
C LEU A 24 -17.43 -14.40 -19.61
N ALA A 25 -17.10 -15.69 -19.62
CA ALA A 25 -17.46 -16.59 -18.51
C ALA A 25 -16.75 -16.20 -17.20
N ASP A 26 -15.45 -15.88 -17.26
CA ASP A 26 -14.68 -15.43 -16.10
C ASP A 26 -15.23 -14.12 -15.52
N THR A 27 -15.65 -13.19 -16.37
CA THR A 27 -16.26 -11.91 -15.93
C THR A 27 -17.56 -12.16 -15.18
N ALA A 28 -18.42 -13.03 -15.68
CA ALA A 28 -19.67 -13.37 -15.01
C ALA A 28 -19.46 -13.99 -13.62
N LEU A 29 -18.50 -14.92 -13.49
CA LEU A 29 -18.17 -15.55 -12.22
C LEU A 29 -17.51 -14.57 -11.23
N LYS A 30 -16.61 -13.73 -11.69
CA LYS A 30 -15.94 -12.73 -10.84
C LYS A 30 -16.92 -11.67 -10.33
N THR A 31 -17.90 -11.26 -11.16
CA THR A 31 -18.96 -10.33 -10.73
C THR A 31 -19.78 -10.90 -9.59
N ALA A 32 -20.14 -12.17 -9.65
CA ALA A 32 -20.86 -12.84 -8.56
C ALA A 32 -20.02 -12.89 -7.27
N ASN A 33 -18.72 -13.19 -7.37
CA ASN A 33 -17.81 -13.22 -6.22
C ASN A 33 -17.63 -11.82 -5.59
N SER A 34 -17.54 -10.78 -6.41
CA SER A 34 -17.46 -9.39 -5.93
C SER A 34 -18.73 -8.99 -5.19
N GLY A 35 -19.90 -9.33 -5.70
CA GLY A 35 -21.18 -9.06 -5.04
C GLY A 35 -21.30 -9.82 -3.70
N TYR A 36 -20.88 -11.06 -3.66
CA TYR A 36 -20.83 -11.85 -2.43
C TYR A 36 -19.89 -11.26 -1.39
N LEU A 37 -18.68 -10.83 -1.81
CA LEU A 37 -17.71 -10.17 -0.93
C LEU A 37 -18.30 -8.87 -0.33
N THR A 38 -18.91 -8.03 -1.17
CA THR A 38 -19.54 -6.78 -0.72
C THR A 38 -20.61 -7.04 0.32
N ARG A 39 -21.49 -8.02 0.08
CA ARG A 39 -22.51 -8.42 1.05
C ARG A 39 -21.90 -8.87 2.37
N ARG A 40 -20.87 -9.72 2.34
CA ARG A 40 -20.18 -10.21 3.54
C ARG A 40 -19.51 -9.07 4.31
N LEU A 41 -18.92 -8.11 3.60
CA LEU A 41 -18.34 -6.91 4.23
C LEU A 41 -19.42 -6.07 4.90
N CYS A 42 -20.55 -5.82 4.25
CA CYS A 42 -21.66 -5.08 4.86
C CYS A 42 -22.22 -5.80 6.10
N ASP A 43 -22.41 -7.13 6.04
CA ASP A 43 -22.94 -7.91 7.16
C ASP A 43 -22.02 -7.86 8.39
N VAL A 44 -20.68 -7.82 8.18
CA VAL A 44 -19.69 -7.74 9.28
C VAL A 44 -19.55 -6.32 9.82
N SER A 45 -19.66 -5.31 8.95
CA SER A 45 -19.38 -3.91 9.31
C SER A 45 -20.61 -3.09 9.69
N MET A 46 -21.82 -3.67 9.64
CA MET A 46 -23.06 -2.94 9.90
C MET A 46 -23.14 -2.38 11.32
N ASP A 47 -22.47 -2.99 12.28
CA ASP A 47 -22.43 -2.55 13.68
C ASP A 47 -21.45 -1.40 13.92
N SER A 48 -20.60 -1.07 12.92
CA SER A 48 -19.68 0.06 13.00
C SER A 48 -20.40 1.36 12.68
N VAL A 49 -21.09 1.90 13.67
CA VAL A 49 -21.87 3.15 13.63
C VAL A 49 -21.23 4.16 14.57
N ILE A 50 -21.33 5.44 14.26
CA ILE A 50 -20.89 6.50 15.17
C ILE A 50 -21.91 6.63 16.31
N THR A 51 -21.51 6.22 17.52
CA THR A 51 -22.40 6.17 18.69
C THR A 51 -22.23 7.36 19.62
N GLU A 52 -21.02 7.89 19.74
CA GLU A 52 -20.66 8.97 20.65
C GLU A 52 -19.69 9.96 19.98
N GLU A 53 -19.52 11.13 20.57
CA GLU A 53 -18.64 12.16 20.02
C GLU A 53 -17.18 11.87 20.37
N ASP A 54 -16.92 11.45 21.60
CA ASP A 54 -15.58 11.17 22.12
C ASP A 54 -15.60 10.00 23.09
N CYS A 55 -14.72 9.02 22.90
CA CYS A 55 -14.54 7.89 23.81
C CYS A 55 -13.54 8.17 24.94
N GLY A 56 -12.81 9.30 24.87
CA GLY A 56 -11.83 9.69 25.89
C GLY A 56 -10.52 8.92 25.85
N THR A 57 -10.25 8.09 24.84
CA THR A 57 -9.01 7.33 24.73
C THR A 57 -7.78 8.22 24.64
N GLU A 58 -6.69 7.79 25.27
CA GLU A 58 -5.36 8.38 25.14
C GLU A 58 -4.53 7.66 24.07
N ASP A 59 -4.98 6.50 23.62
CA ASP A 59 -4.30 5.71 22.64
C ASP A 59 -4.35 6.37 21.25
N SER A 60 -3.23 6.28 20.56
CA SER A 60 -3.04 6.90 19.23
C SER A 60 -2.27 5.99 18.29
N ILE A 61 -2.33 6.28 17.00
CA ILE A 61 -1.50 5.63 16.00
C ILE A 61 -0.52 6.66 15.44
N GLU A 62 0.74 6.25 15.37
CA GLU A 62 1.79 7.03 14.74
C GLU A 62 1.73 6.86 13.22
N MET A 63 1.56 7.98 12.51
CA MET A 63 1.54 8.04 11.05
C MET A 63 2.85 8.61 10.55
N ASN A 64 3.40 7.98 9.50
CA ASN A 64 4.59 8.39 8.78
C ASN A 64 4.34 8.33 7.27
N ALA A 65 5.20 8.93 6.46
CA ALA A 65 5.17 8.76 5.02
C ALA A 65 5.47 7.30 4.64
N ILE A 66 4.81 6.78 3.59
CA ILE A 66 5.12 5.46 3.05
C ILE A 66 6.20 5.63 1.99
N ILE A 67 7.36 5.06 2.30
CA ILE A 67 8.53 5.07 1.41
C ILE A 67 8.79 3.62 0.98
N ASP A 68 8.87 3.37 -0.31
CA ASP A 68 9.26 2.08 -0.87
C ASP A 68 10.35 2.29 -1.92
N GLY A 69 11.46 1.58 -1.77
CA GLY A 69 12.60 1.67 -2.69
C GLY A 69 13.22 3.08 -2.82
N GLY A 70 13.12 3.93 -1.78
CA GLY A 70 13.62 5.31 -1.82
C GLY A 70 12.69 6.32 -2.50
N GLU A 71 11.52 5.88 -2.98
CA GLU A 71 10.47 6.74 -3.53
C GLU A 71 9.32 6.89 -2.53
N ILE A 72 8.85 8.12 -2.34
CA ILE A 72 7.70 8.40 -1.48
C ILE A 72 6.44 8.00 -2.27
N ILE A 73 5.82 6.87 -1.89
CA ILE A 73 4.57 6.40 -2.50
C ILE A 73 3.39 7.24 -2.01
N GLN A 74 3.37 7.56 -0.73
CA GLN A 74 2.32 8.37 -0.12
C GLN A 74 2.91 9.26 0.96
N ASP A 75 2.69 10.56 0.82
CA ASP A 75 3.19 11.55 1.75
C ASP A 75 2.42 11.49 3.08
N LEU A 76 3.06 12.01 4.15
CA LEU A 76 2.44 12.11 5.46
C LEU A 76 1.16 12.97 5.40
N THR A 77 1.16 14.06 4.66
CA THR A 77 0.04 14.99 4.47
C THR A 77 -1.22 14.30 3.97
N ASP A 78 -1.09 13.41 2.96
CA ASP A 78 -2.21 12.65 2.41
C ASP A 78 -2.81 11.64 3.41
N ARG A 79 -1.98 11.15 4.32
CA ARG A 79 -2.38 10.13 5.31
C ARG A 79 -3.04 10.70 6.54
N ILE A 80 -2.70 11.94 6.91
CA ILE A 80 -3.25 12.60 8.11
C ILE A 80 -4.49 13.45 7.80
N LEU A 81 -4.73 13.81 6.54
CA LEU A 81 -5.90 14.58 6.14
C LEU A 81 -7.19 13.92 6.63
N GLY A 82 -8.05 14.69 7.29
CA GLY A 82 -9.31 14.20 7.84
C GLY A 82 -9.19 13.39 9.12
N ARG A 83 -7.99 13.24 9.70
CA ARG A 83 -7.79 12.63 11.01
C ARG A 83 -7.84 13.67 12.12
N VAL A 84 -8.02 13.20 13.35
CA VAL A 84 -8.01 14.04 14.56
C VAL A 84 -6.67 13.87 15.26
N ILE A 85 -6.08 14.99 15.67
CA ILE A 85 -4.79 15.05 16.36
C ILE A 85 -4.91 14.41 17.75
N ALA A 86 -4.02 13.48 18.08
CA ALA A 86 -3.98 12.83 19.38
C ALA A 86 -3.11 13.57 20.41
N GLU A 87 -2.00 14.18 19.96
CA GLU A 87 -1.10 14.96 20.80
C GLU A 87 -0.92 16.36 20.20
N PRO A 88 -0.81 17.42 21.00
CA PRO A 88 -0.69 18.79 20.48
C PRO A 88 0.55 18.92 19.59
N ILE A 89 0.40 19.63 18.48
CA ILE A 89 1.50 19.91 17.56
C ILE A 89 2.15 21.23 18.01
N LEU A 90 3.45 21.16 18.29
CA LEU A 90 4.26 22.30 18.68
C LEU A 90 4.99 22.87 17.46
N ASP A 91 5.10 24.19 17.40
CA ASP A 91 5.95 24.87 16.45
C ASP A 91 7.44 24.76 16.83
N ASN A 92 8.34 25.10 15.94
CA ASN A 92 9.79 25.12 16.16
C ASN A 92 10.21 26.01 17.34
N GLU A 93 9.36 26.95 17.75
CA GLU A 93 9.54 27.84 18.91
C GLU A 93 8.96 27.26 20.22
N GLY A 94 8.33 26.08 20.17
CA GLY A 94 7.70 25.42 21.32
C GLY A 94 6.29 25.94 21.65
N ASN A 95 5.71 26.77 20.79
CA ASN A 95 4.31 27.21 20.94
C ASN A 95 3.37 26.14 20.40
N GLU A 96 2.21 25.99 21.03
CA GLU A 96 1.15 25.07 20.58
C GLU A 96 0.49 25.62 19.31
N LEU A 97 0.75 24.99 18.17
CA LEU A 97 0.16 25.37 16.89
C LEU A 97 -1.25 24.80 16.74
N PHE A 98 -1.43 23.55 17.09
CA PHE A 98 -2.71 22.86 17.09
C PHE A 98 -2.93 22.10 18.39
N PRO A 99 -4.05 22.33 19.08
CA PRO A 99 -4.39 21.60 20.30
C PRO A 99 -4.80 20.16 19.99
N LYS A 100 -4.68 19.30 21.01
CA LYS A 100 -5.24 17.94 21.00
C LYS A 100 -6.71 17.98 20.55
N ASP A 101 -7.15 16.94 19.88
CA ASP A 101 -8.51 16.74 19.40
C ASP A 101 -8.97 17.69 18.28
N THR A 102 -8.03 18.35 17.61
CA THR A 102 -8.34 19.16 16.43
C THR A 102 -8.43 18.28 15.18
N LEU A 103 -9.46 18.51 14.35
CA LEU A 103 -9.58 17.88 13.04
C LEU A 103 -8.57 18.51 12.06
N ILE A 104 -7.82 17.69 11.35
CA ILE A 104 -6.90 18.13 10.30
C ILE A 104 -7.69 18.32 9.02
N ASP A 105 -7.93 19.56 8.65
CA ASP A 105 -8.49 19.98 7.36
C ASP A 105 -7.38 20.46 6.40
N GLU A 106 -7.75 20.91 5.22
CA GLU A 106 -6.82 21.41 4.21
C GLU A 106 -6.06 22.66 4.70
N ASP A 107 -6.74 23.55 5.47
CA ASP A 107 -6.12 24.76 6.01
C ASP A 107 -5.09 24.42 7.11
N ALA A 108 -5.38 23.39 7.92
CA ALA A 108 -4.44 22.90 8.91
C ALA A 108 -3.20 22.25 8.24
N LEU A 109 -3.39 21.51 7.14
CA LEU A 109 -2.29 20.92 6.40
C LEU A 109 -1.29 21.95 5.88
N LEU A 110 -1.76 23.06 5.32
CA LEU A 110 -0.90 24.17 4.84
C LEU A 110 0.01 24.73 5.94
N LYS A 111 -0.40 24.61 7.21
CA LYS A 111 0.40 25.05 8.36
C LYS A 111 1.32 23.96 8.91
N ILE A 112 0.95 22.69 8.74
CA ILE A 112 1.72 21.53 9.19
C ILE A 112 2.86 21.22 8.20
N GLU A 113 2.63 21.35 6.90
CA GLU A 113 3.58 21.02 5.85
C GLU A 113 4.96 21.71 6.03
N PRO A 114 5.05 23.03 6.37
CA PRO A 114 6.33 23.70 6.58
C PRO A 114 7.15 23.15 7.76
N LEU A 115 6.51 22.45 8.71
CA LEU A 115 7.19 21.87 9.87
C LEU A 115 8.02 20.63 9.53
N ASN A 116 7.85 20.04 8.33
CA ASN A 116 8.55 18.85 7.84
C ASN A 116 8.58 17.72 8.89
N LEU A 117 7.44 17.45 9.51
CA LEU A 117 7.32 16.39 10.51
C LEU A 117 7.54 15.02 9.83
N SER A 118 8.35 14.18 10.45
CA SER A 118 8.56 12.80 10.00
C SER A 118 7.41 11.88 10.41
N THR A 119 6.81 12.15 11.57
CA THR A 119 5.72 11.36 12.15
C THR A 119 4.71 12.26 12.85
N LEU A 120 3.45 11.84 12.89
CA LEU A 120 2.37 12.49 13.62
C LEU A 120 1.48 11.46 14.29
N LYS A 121 1.10 11.72 15.54
CA LYS A 121 0.16 10.87 16.28
C LYS A 121 -1.27 11.34 16.05
N VAL A 122 -2.09 10.42 15.53
CA VAL A 122 -3.50 10.67 15.22
C VAL A 122 -4.41 9.66 15.90
N ARG A 123 -5.65 10.06 16.14
CA ARG A 123 -6.70 9.16 16.63
C ARG A 123 -7.16 8.23 15.49
N SER A 124 -7.53 7.01 15.85
CA SER A 124 -7.95 5.98 14.90
C SER A 124 -9.13 5.18 15.41
N PRO A 125 -10.01 4.67 14.52
CA PRO A 125 -11.03 3.69 14.88
C PRO A 125 -10.47 2.42 15.51
N MET A 126 -9.20 2.07 15.21
CA MET A 126 -8.55 0.86 15.72
C MET A 126 -8.19 0.93 17.20
N THR A 127 -7.99 2.14 17.72
CA THR A 127 -7.66 2.42 19.13
C THR A 127 -8.84 3.03 19.88
N CYS A 128 -10.04 2.96 19.31
CA CYS A 128 -11.24 3.50 19.93
C CYS A 128 -11.70 2.61 21.09
N GLU A 129 -11.93 3.21 22.26
CA GLU A 129 -12.40 2.52 23.47
C GLU A 129 -13.93 2.56 23.64
N SER A 130 -14.66 2.96 22.60
CA SER A 130 -16.13 2.93 22.62
C SER A 130 -16.62 1.49 22.82
N SER A 131 -17.57 1.29 23.72
CA SER A 131 -18.12 -0.03 24.04
C SER A 131 -18.92 -0.64 22.89
N PHE A 132 -19.46 0.20 22.01
CA PHE A 132 -20.22 -0.18 20.82
C PHE A 132 -20.01 0.84 19.70
N GLY A 133 -19.73 0.36 18.49
CA GLY A 133 -19.46 1.23 17.36
C GLY A 133 -18.13 1.98 17.45
N VAL A 134 -18.08 3.21 16.99
CA VAL A 134 -16.89 4.07 16.96
C VAL A 134 -17.27 5.48 17.39
N CYS A 135 -16.39 6.23 18.04
CA CYS A 135 -16.63 7.64 18.33
C CYS A 135 -16.25 8.55 17.15
N ALA A 136 -16.88 9.74 17.08
CA ALA A 136 -16.67 10.68 16.00
C ALA A 136 -15.21 11.16 15.88
N LYS A 137 -14.55 11.47 17.02
CA LYS A 137 -13.16 11.91 17.00
C LYS A 137 -12.18 10.83 16.54
N CYS A 138 -12.38 9.55 16.90
CA CYS A 138 -11.54 8.46 16.42
C CYS A 138 -11.75 8.17 14.94
N TYR A 139 -12.95 8.36 14.42
CA TYR A 139 -13.21 8.21 12.99
C TYR A 139 -12.65 9.39 12.18
N GLY A 140 -12.96 10.62 12.62
CA GLY A 140 -12.51 11.85 11.98
C GLY A 140 -13.52 12.46 11.02
N ARG A 141 -13.06 12.86 9.84
CA ARG A 141 -13.81 13.63 8.84
C ARG A 141 -14.85 12.80 8.10
N ASP A 142 -16.04 13.34 7.93
CA ASP A 142 -17.01 12.88 6.93
C ASP A 142 -16.54 13.32 5.53
N LEU A 143 -16.22 12.36 4.67
CA LEU A 143 -15.70 12.61 3.33
C LEU A 143 -16.71 13.30 2.40
N ALA A 144 -18.02 13.17 2.69
CA ALA A 144 -19.06 13.80 1.87
C ALA A 144 -19.27 15.28 2.21
N ARG A 145 -19.11 15.63 3.50
CA ARG A 145 -19.45 16.97 4.01
C ARG A 145 -18.24 17.80 4.44
N GLY A 146 -17.09 17.17 4.64
CA GLY A 146 -15.84 17.85 4.96
C GLY A 146 -15.64 18.26 6.41
N HIS A 147 -16.59 18.01 7.30
CA HIS A 147 -16.50 18.27 8.74
C HIS A 147 -16.43 16.98 9.54
N LEU A 148 -16.29 17.07 10.86
CA LEU A 148 -16.32 15.91 11.76
C LEU A 148 -17.63 15.13 11.56
N VAL A 149 -17.51 13.79 11.50
CA VAL A 149 -18.64 12.89 11.27
C VAL A 149 -19.72 13.05 12.36
N HIS A 150 -20.98 12.97 11.97
CA HIS A 150 -22.11 13.08 12.89
C HIS A 150 -22.43 11.74 13.56
N ARG A 151 -22.97 11.84 14.77
CA ARG A 151 -23.49 10.68 15.48
C ARG A 151 -24.65 10.04 14.70
N GLY A 152 -24.65 8.71 14.62
CA GLY A 152 -25.66 7.92 13.90
C GLY A 152 -25.25 7.55 12.47
N GLU A 153 -24.10 8.02 11.97
CA GLU A 153 -23.59 7.63 10.64
C GLU A 153 -23.10 6.19 10.63
N ALA A 154 -23.57 5.39 9.66
CA ALA A 154 -23.20 3.98 9.49
C ALA A 154 -21.90 3.85 8.68
N VAL A 155 -20.79 4.25 9.27
CA VAL A 155 -19.47 4.34 8.61
C VAL A 155 -18.95 2.99 8.11
N GLY A 156 -19.30 1.90 8.80
CA GLY A 156 -18.91 0.57 8.38
C GLY A 156 -19.58 0.15 7.06
N VAL A 157 -20.87 0.45 6.90
CA VAL A 157 -21.59 0.15 5.63
C VAL A 157 -21.04 1.02 4.49
N VAL A 158 -20.76 2.30 4.74
CA VAL A 158 -20.17 3.21 3.76
C VAL A 158 -18.80 2.66 3.30
N ALA A 159 -17.95 2.22 4.23
CA ALA A 159 -16.67 1.60 3.92
C ALA A 159 -16.82 0.31 3.12
N ALA A 160 -17.74 -0.58 3.51
CA ALA A 160 -17.99 -1.83 2.80
C ALA A 160 -18.46 -1.62 1.36
N GLN A 161 -19.33 -0.65 1.14
CA GLN A 161 -19.83 -0.29 -0.19
C GLN A 161 -18.75 0.35 -1.06
N SER A 162 -17.92 1.24 -0.50
CA SER A 162 -16.82 1.88 -1.23
C SER A 162 -15.69 0.91 -1.61
N ILE A 163 -15.49 -0.16 -0.83
CA ILE A 163 -14.57 -1.25 -1.16
C ILE A 163 -15.17 -2.19 -2.22
N GLY A 164 -16.49 -2.46 -2.12
CA GLY A 164 -17.16 -3.42 -2.98
C GLY A 164 -17.49 -2.89 -4.38
N GLU A 165 -17.80 -1.62 -4.51
CA GLU A 165 -18.17 -0.99 -5.79
C GLU A 165 -17.06 -1.12 -6.85
N PRO A 166 -15.80 -0.71 -6.63
CA PRO A 166 -14.74 -0.88 -7.62
C PRO A 166 -14.41 -2.34 -7.91
N GLY A 167 -14.64 -3.26 -6.99
CA GLY A 167 -14.48 -4.69 -7.21
C GLY A 167 -15.33 -5.19 -8.38
N THR A 168 -16.58 -4.74 -8.48
CA THR A 168 -17.47 -5.06 -9.59
C THR A 168 -17.02 -4.43 -10.90
N GLN A 169 -16.55 -3.17 -10.88
CA GLN A 169 -16.06 -2.47 -12.08
C GLN A 169 -14.73 -3.04 -12.58
N LEU A 170 -13.80 -3.39 -11.72
CA LEU A 170 -12.52 -4.01 -12.08
C LEU A 170 -12.73 -5.34 -12.79
N THR A 171 -13.71 -6.14 -12.38
CA THR A 171 -14.04 -7.39 -13.07
C THR A 171 -14.60 -7.17 -14.47
N MET A 172 -15.29 -6.06 -14.71
CA MET A 172 -15.75 -5.67 -16.06
C MET A 172 -14.61 -5.09 -16.93
N ARG A 173 -13.68 -4.32 -16.35
CA ARG A 173 -12.56 -3.68 -17.08
C ARG A 173 -11.49 -4.66 -17.55
N THR A 174 -11.21 -5.74 -16.82
CA THR A 174 -10.23 -6.76 -17.25
C THR A 174 -10.60 -7.42 -18.57
N PHE A 175 -11.85 -7.33 -19.00
CA PHE A 175 -12.30 -7.83 -20.30
C PHE A 175 -11.85 -6.96 -21.48
N HIS A 176 -11.74 -5.64 -21.28
CA HIS A 176 -11.33 -4.70 -22.34
C HIS A 176 -9.81 -4.60 -22.52
N ILE A 177 -9.02 -5.09 -21.58
CA ILE A 177 -7.54 -5.10 -21.62
C ILE A 177 -7.00 -6.47 -22.08
N GLY A 178 -7.86 -7.43 -22.33
CA GLY A 178 -7.55 -8.81 -22.68
C GLY A 178 -6.94 -9.02 -24.08
N GLY A 179 -5.95 -8.22 -24.44
CA GLY A 179 -5.19 -8.38 -25.67
C GLY A 179 -3.72 -7.98 -25.59
N ALA A 180 -3.33 -7.27 -24.57
CA ALA A 180 -1.93 -7.02 -24.28
C ALA A 180 -1.63 -7.64 -22.92
N ALA A 181 -1.01 -8.82 -22.92
CA ALA A 181 -0.16 -9.16 -21.82
C ALA A 181 0.84 -8.00 -21.73
N SER A 182 0.55 -7.01 -20.86
CA SER A 182 1.61 -6.20 -20.34
C SER A 182 2.47 -7.20 -19.59
N SER A 183 3.53 -7.64 -20.23
CA SER A 183 4.72 -8.03 -19.50
C SER A 183 5.12 -6.75 -18.75
N SER A 184 4.49 -6.45 -17.61
CA SER A 184 5.24 -5.88 -16.53
C SER A 184 6.39 -6.86 -16.41
N SER A 185 7.58 -6.46 -16.83
CA SER A 185 8.79 -7.13 -16.44
C SER A 185 8.68 -7.20 -14.93
N GLU A 186 8.23 -8.35 -14.40
CA GLU A 186 8.40 -8.60 -12.97
C GLU A 186 9.90 -8.44 -12.79
N ASP A 187 10.27 -7.44 -12.00
CA ASP A 187 11.66 -7.15 -11.74
C ASP A 187 12.31 -8.47 -11.28
N ASP A 188 13.24 -8.97 -12.06
CA ASP A 188 14.00 -10.20 -11.81
C ASP A 188 15.23 -9.93 -10.94
N SER A 189 15.46 -8.67 -10.61
CA SER A 189 16.66 -8.21 -9.91
C SER A 189 16.41 -6.93 -9.10
N ILE A 190 17.10 -6.81 -7.97
CA ILE A 190 17.23 -5.57 -7.21
C ILE A 190 18.47 -4.83 -7.69
N ILE A 191 18.29 -3.58 -8.07
CA ILE A 191 19.34 -2.68 -8.55
C ILE A 191 19.45 -1.52 -7.56
N SER A 192 20.67 -1.19 -7.13
CA SER A 192 20.90 -0.02 -6.26
C SER A 192 20.58 1.28 -7.01
N ARG A 193 19.82 2.16 -6.36
CA ARG A 193 19.51 3.49 -6.89
C ARG A 193 20.43 4.57 -6.30
N ASN A 194 21.16 4.24 -5.23
CA ASN A 194 22.11 5.12 -4.56
C ASN A 194 23.42 4.40 -4.27
N ASP A 195 24.50 5.18 -4.10
CA ASP A 195 25.76 4.64 -3.64
C ASP A 195 25.70 4.40 -2.12
N GLY A 196 26.18 3.26 -1.66
CA GLY A 196 26.11 2.96 -0.23
C GLY A 196 26.72 1.62 0.16
N ALA A 197 26.51 1.23 1.41
CA ALA A 197 26.88 -0.09 1.93
C ALA A 197 25.63 -0.94 2.14
N VAL A 198 25.66 -2.19 1.67
CA VAL A 198 24.56 -3.13 1.83
C VAL A 198 24.57 -3.73 3.22
N ILE A 199 23.45 -3.63 3.93
CA ILE A 199 23.25 -4.22 5.26
C ILE A 199 22.15 -5.27 5.15
N PHE A 200 22.50 -6.51 5.51
CA PHE A 200 21.52 -7.59 5.59
C PHE A 200 20.82 -7.57 6.95
N SER A 201 19.52 -7.77 6.96
CA SER A 201 18.77 -8.00 8.20
C SER A 201 19.19 -9.31 8.85
N ASP A 202 19.14 -9.39 10.19
CA ASP A 202 19.45 -10.60 10.97
C ASP A 202 18.57 -11.80 10.59
N ASP A 203 17.43 -11.56 9.96
CA ASP A 203 16.50 -12.60 9.47
C ASP A 203 16.95 -13.28 8.18
N ILE A 204 18.00 -12.78 7.50
CA ILE A 204 18.49 -13.37 6.26
C ILE A 204 19.28 -14.63 6.56
N LYS A 205 18.72 -15.76 6.12
CA LYS A 205 19.43 -17.03 6.09
C LYS A 205 19.76 -17.37 4.65
N SER A 206 21.04 -17.59 4.34
CA SER A 206 21.53 -17.95 3.01
C SER A 206 22.27 -19.27 3.03
N VAL A 207 22.26 -19.98 1.91
CA VAL A 207 23.02 -21.21 1.68
C VAL A 207 23.80 -21.04 0.38
N LYS A 208 25.04 -21.52 0.36
CA LYS A 208 25.89 -21.49 -0.85
C LYS A 208 25.45 -22.56 -1.83
N ASN A 209 25.14 -22.16 -3.05
CA ASN A 209 24.85 -23.06 -4.18
C ASN A 209 26.13 -23.68 -4.74
N LYS A 210 25.98 -24.63 -5.67
CA LYS A 210 27.12 -25.29 -6.39
C LYS A 210 28.05 -24.27 -7.04
N ASP A 211 27.52 -23.12 -7.47
CA ASP A 211 28.28 -22.03 -8.09
C ASP A 211 28.91 -21.06 -7.08
N LYS A 212 28.92 -21.42 -5.79
CA LYS A 212 29.40 -20.60 -4.65
C LYS A 212 28.65 -19.27 -4.42
N LEU A 213 27.51 -19.07 -5.07
CA LEU A 213 26.63 -17.92 -4.85
C LEU A 213 25.72 -18.18 -3.63
N GLU A 214 25.43 -17.14 -2.88
CA GLU A 214 24.54 -17.23 -1.72
C GLU A 214 23.08 -17.13 -2.16
N VAL A 215 22.27 -18.13 -1.81
CA VAL A 215 20.84 -18.17 -2.10
C VAL A 215 20.06 -17.99 -0.80
N VAL A 216 19.10 -17.08 -0.80
CA VAL A 216 18.26 -16.76 0.35
C VAL A 216 17.21 -17.85 0.57
N ILE A 217 17.16 -18.40 1.78
CA ILE A 217 16.21 -19.45 2.19
C ILE A 217 15.16 -18.96 3.20
N SER A 218 15.22 -17.71 3.61
CA SER A 218 14.23 -17.08 4.51
C SER A 218 13.11 -16.40 3.72
N ARG A 219 11.89 -16.37 4.30
CA ARG A 219 10.69 -15.83 3.61
C ARG A 219 10.50 -14.33 3.79
N ASN A 220 11.00 -13.76 4.88
CA ASN A 220 10.84 -12.34 5.24
C ASN A 220 12.20 -11.66 5.38
N SER A 221 12.98 -11.71 4.33
CA SER A 221 14.32 -11.10 4.33
C SER A 221 14.25 -9.67 3.84
N THR A 222 14.94 -8.78 4.53
CA THR A 222 15.05 -7.38 4.17
C THR A 222 16.51 -7.01 3.97
N LEU A 223 16.81 -6.31 2.88
CA LEU A 223 18.11 -5.75 2.58
C LEU A 223 18.00 -4.24 2.65
N SER A 224 18.93 -3.59 3.33
CA SER A 224 18.99 -2.14 3.43
C SER A 224 20.29 -1.61 2.84
N ILE A 225 20.24 -0.44 2.22
CA ILE A 225 21.43 0.28 1.75
C ILE A 225 21.61 1.48 2.66
N SER A 226 22.78 1.61 3.26
CA SER A 226 23.15 2.73 4.13
C SER A 226 24.15 3.65 3.44
N ASP A 227 23.98 4.94 3.66
CA ASP A 227 24.96 5.96 3.27
C ASP A 227 26.21 5.91 4.16
N ASN A 228 27.24 6.64 3.77
CA ASN A 228 28.52 6.78 4.50
C ASN A 228 28.34 7.29 5.95
N GLN A 229 27.17 7.82 6.30
CA GLN A 229 26.82 8.29 7.63
C GLN A 229 26.06 7.23 8.46
N GLY A 230 25.84 6.03 7.93
CA GLY A 230 25.09 4.96 8.59
C GLY A 230 23.58 5.12 8.55
N LYS A 231 23.05 6.09 7.80
CA LYS A 231 21.61 6.27 7.60
C LYS A 231 21.11 5.33 6.50
N ILE A 232 20.03 4.60 6.76
CA ILE A 232 19.36 3.75 5.75
C ILE A 232 18.70 4.67 4.72
N VAL A 233 19.11 4.53 3.46
CA VAL A 233 18.60 5.28 2.31
C VAL A 233 17.60 4.47 1.52
N GLU A 234 17.81 3.15 1.43
CA GLU A 234 16.96 2.24 0.68
C GLU A 234 16.71 0.96 1.47
N GLN A 235 15.53 0.38 1.28
CA GLN A 235 15.17 -0.89 1.89
C GLN A 235 14.37 -1.73 0.90
N TYR A 236 14.78 -2.98 0.71
CA TYR A 236 14.18 -3.93 -0.22
C TYR A 236 13.79 -5.23 0.47
N LYS A 237 12.63 -5.78 0.10
CA LYS A 237 12.27 -7.15 0.46
C LYS A 237 12.86 -8.11 -0.55
N ILE A 238 13.55 -9.13 -0.06
CA ILE A 238 14.15 -10.15 -0.91
C ILE A 238 13.25 -11.39 -0.94
N PRO A 239 12.80 -11.84 -2.11
CA PRO A 239 12.04 -13.08 -2.24
C PRO A 239 12.85 -14.31 -1.84
N TYR A 240 12.17 -15.35 -1.35
CA TYR A 240 12.75 -16.66 -1.14
C TYR A 240 13.33 -17.21 -2.46
N GLY A 241 14.52 -17.80 -2.41
CA GLY A 241 15.19 -18.33 -3.60
C GLY A 241 16.02 -17.31 -4.38
N SER A 242 16.07 -16.05 -3.94
CA SER A 242 16.90 -15.03 -4.58
C SER A 242 18.39 -15.33 -4.39
N THR A 243 19.17 -15.12 -5.44
CA THR A 243 20.62 -15.22 -5.42
C THR A 243 21.22 -13.85 -5.09
N LEU A 244 22.01 -13.78 -4.03
CA LEU A 244 22.74 -12.59 -3.64
C LEU A 244 24.02 -12.46 -4.45
N LEU A 245 24.22 -11.32 -5.11
CA LEU A 245 25.40 -11.01 -5.91
C LEU A 245 26.46 -10.22 -5.10
N VAL A 246 26.06 -9.70 -3.93
CA VAL A 246 26.88 -8.82 -3.08
C VAL A 246 26.91 -9.39 -1.67
N ALA A 247 28.07 -9.30 -1.01
CA ALA A 247 28.22 -9.73 0.39
C ALA A 247 27.71 -8.67 1.36
N ASN A 248 27.42 -9.08 2.60
CA ASN A 248 27.05 -8.15 3.67
C ASN A 248 28.18 -7.12 3.90
N ASN A 249 27.82 -5.87 4.11
CA ASN A 249 28.69 -4.70 4.26
C ASN A 249 29.55 -4.37 3.01
N ALA A 250 29.22 -4.92 1.84
CA ALA A 250 29.89 -4.54 0.61
C ALA A 250 29.37 -3.16 0.14
N LYS A 251 30.29 -2.37 -0.44
CA LYS A 251 29.93 -1.11 -1.10
C LYS A 251 29.34 -1.39 -2.45
N VAL A 252 28.24 -0.72 -2.76
CA VAL A 252 27.55 -0.79 -4.05
C VAL A 252 27.49 0.59 -4.67
N GLU A 253 27.55 0.63 -5.99
CA GLU A 253 27.44 1.84 -6.80
C GLU A 253 26.03 1.92 -7.43
N LEU A 254 25.64 3.11 -7.81
CA LEU A 254 24.38 3.39 -8.52
C LEU A 254 24.26 2.47 -9.75
N GLY A 255 23.13 1.76 -9.87
CA GLY A 255 22.88 0.85 -11.00
C GLY A 255 23.47 -0.57 -10.84
N GLN A 256 24.14 -0.89 -9.73
CA GLN A 256 24.69 -2.21 -9.47
C GLN A 256 23.59 -3.19 -9.07
N LYS A 257 23.57 -4.38 -9.68
CA LYS A 257 22.67 -5.47 -9.28
C LYS A 257 23.13 -6.09 -7.96
N ILE A 258 22.21 -6.16 -6.99
CA ILE A 258 22.47 -6.67 -5.64
C ILE A 258 21.96 -8.10 -5.47
N ALA A 259 20.75 -8.35 -5.96
CA ALA A 259 20.13 -9.67 -5.91
C ALA A 259 19.36 -9.93 -7.20
N THR A 260 19.24 -11.22 -7.57
CA THR A 260 18.46 -11.66 -8.73
C THR A 260 17.67 -12.91 -8.37
N TRP A 261 16.50 -13.08 -8.98
CA TRP A 261 15.65 -14.25 -8.81
C TRP A 261 14.93 -14.59 -10.12
N ASP A 262 14.45 -15.82 -10.21
CA ASP A 262 13.58 -16.23 -11.30
C ASP A 262 12.12 -16.03 -10.89
N PRO A 263 11.36 -15.11 -11.53
CA PRO A 263 9.98 -14.83 -11.19
C PRO A 263 9.05 -16.05 -11.38
N TYR A 264 9.43 -17.05 -12.17
CA TYR A 264 8.65 -18.26 -12.44
C TYR A 264 8.86 -19.38 -11.43
N THR A 265 9.90 -19.31 -10.60
CA THR A 265 10.22 -20.32 -9.56
C THR A 265 9.64 -20.00 -8.19
N ARG A 266 8.72 -19.06 -8.06
CA ARG A 266 8.04 -18.79 -6.78
C ARG A 266 7.23 -20.02 -6.37
N PRO A 267 7.54 -20.70 -5.25
CA PRO A 267 6.66 -21.73 -4.73
C PRO A 267 5.35 -21.07 -4.28
N ILE A 268 4.25 -21.60 -4.77
CA ILE A 268 2.89 -21.20 -4.39
C ILE A 268 2.64 -21.57 -2.92
#